data_b0a2b2f57b302391d8795260b699a584
#
_entry.id   b0a2b2f57b302391d8795260b699a584
#
_cell.length_a   1.000
_cell.length_b   1.000
_cell.length_c   1.000
_cell.angle_alpha   90.00
_cell.angle_beta   90.00
_cell.angle_gamma   90.00
#
_symmetry.space_group_name_H-M   'P 1'
#
loop_
_entity.id
_entity.type
_entity.pdbx_description
1 polymer ?
#
loop_
_entity_poly.entity_id
_entity_poly.type
_entity_poly.pdbx_seq_one_letter_code
_entity_poly.pdbx_strand_id
1 'polypeptide(L)'
;MLHIVNKSPFERNALDSCLRFGRDGSAVLLIEDGVYAVTRGNIAEPKIKAALGQMKIYALRPDLEARGMQEAVMEGVQLVDYGGFVDLVTGHTAVQSWL
;
A
#
# COMPACT_ATOMS: atom_id res chain seq x y z
N MET A 1 6.85 -4.35 11.21
CA MET A 1 5.39 -4.30 11.31
C MET A 1 4.79 -4.18 9.91
N LEU A 2 3.69 -4.86 9.67
CA LEU A 2 2.93 -4.72 8.44
C LEU A 2 1.76 -3.77 8.69
N HIS A 3 1.64 -2.74 7.85
CA HIS A 3 0.51 -1.81 7.86
C HIS A 3 -0.42 -2.12 6.70
N ILE A 4 -1.70 -2.27 6.95
CA ILE A 4 -2.70 -2.53 5.92
C ILE A 4 -3.59 -1.30 5.80
N VAL A 5 -3.70 -0.74 4.60
CA VAL A 5 -4.50 0.45 4.31
C VAL A 5 -5.53 0.11 3.25
N ASN A 6 -6.81 0.28 3.57
CA ASN A 6 -7.91 -0.07 2.67
C ASN A 6 -8.72 1.13 2.17
N LYS A 7 -8.39 2.34 2.59
CA LYS A 7 -9.13 3.54 2.18
C LYS A 7 -8.36 4.35 1.16
N SER A 8 -9.11 4.98 0.25
CA SER A 8 -8.55 5.90 -0.73
C SER A 8 -7.82 7.04 -0.03
N PRO A 9 -6.65 7.48 -0.55
CA PRO A 9 -5.95 8.63 0.02
C PRO A 9 -6.75 9.94 -0.14
N PHE A 10 -7.79 9.94 -0.98
CA PHE A 10 -8.62 11.12 -1.23
C PHE A 10 -9.77 11.25 -0.23
N GLU A 11 -10.11 10.18 0.48
CA GLU A 11 -11.27 10.15 1.39
C GLU A 11 -10.87 10.14 2.86
N ARG A 12 -9.70 9.60 3.18
CA ARG A 12 -9.26 9.38 4.56
C ARG A 12 -7.79 9.71 4.71
N ASN A 13 -7.40 10.10 5.92
CA ASN A 13 -6.01 10.37 6.26
C ASN A 13 -5.24 9.11 6.68
N ALA A 14 -5.80 7.94 6.45
CA ALA A 14 -5.21 6.68 6.89
C ALA A 14 -3.80 6.47 6.33
N LEU A 15 -3.61 6.78 5.03
CA LEU A 15 -2.30 6.64 4.41
C LEU A 15 -1.29 7.59 5.04
N ASP A 16 -1.64 8.86 5.23
CA ASP A 16 -0.74 9.83 5.84
C ASP A 16 -0.35 9.41 7.26
N SER A 17 -1.31 8.94 8.04
CA SER A 17 -1.05 8.45 9.40
C SER A 17 -0.14 7.23 9.37
N CYS A 18 -0.42 6.29 8.47
CA CYS A 18 0.40 5.08 8.30
C CYS A 18 1.84 5.45 7.96
N LEU A 19 2.06 6.33 6.99
CA LEU A 19 3.41 6.73 6.57
C LEU A 19 4.14 7.50 7.67
N ARG A 20 3.41 8.26 8.48
CA ARG A 20 3.99 9.00 9.60
C ARG A 20 4.49 8.06 10.70
N PHE A 21 3.73 7.01 11.00
CA PHE A 21 4.06 6.07 12.06
C PHE A 21 4.86 4.87 11.57
N GLY A 22 4.97 4.68 10.25
CA GLY A 22 5.80 3.63 9.68
C GLY A 22 7.26 3.90 9.94
N ARG A 23 8.01 2.84 10.21
CA ARG A 23 9.44 2.92 10.47
C ARG A 23 10.21 2.23 9.38
N ASP A 24 11.50 2.52 9.30
CA ASP A 24 12.41 1.85 8.39
C ASP A 24 12.28 0.34 8.58
N GLY A 25 12.14 -0.37 7.47
CA GLY A 25 11.95 -1.81 7.50
C GLY A 25 10.51 -2.27 7.64
N SER A 26 9.56 -1.35 7.87
CA SER A 26 8.13 -1.67 7.85
C SER A 26 7.65 -1.94 6.43
N ALA A 27 6.53 -2.66 6.32
CA ALA A 27 5.87 -2.90 5.05
C ALA A 27 4.47 -2.30 5.07
N VAL A 28 4.01 -1.82 3.91
CA VAL A 28 2.66 -1.29 3.73
C VAL A 28 1.97 -2.12 2.66
N LEU A 29 0.78 -2.60 2.93
CA LEU A 29 -0.04 -3.31 1.95
C LEU A 29 -1.31 -2.53 1.71
N LEU A 30 -1.52 -2.14 0.45
CA LEU A 30 -2.69 -1.39 0.03
C LEU A 30 -3.70 -2.35 -0.60
N ILE A 31 -4.91 -2.32 -0.08
CA ILE A 31 -6.01 -3.18 -0.54
C ILE A 31 -7.24 -2.32 -0.79
N GLU A 32 -8.20 -2.87 -1.49
CA GLU A 32 -9.46 -2.18 -1.80
C GLU A 32 -9.17 -0.80 -2.39
N ASP A 33 -9.83 0.25 -1.94
CA ASP A 33 -9.62 1.60 -2.45
C ASP A 33 -8.26 2.19 -2.09
N GLY A 34 -7.54 1.58 -1.15
CA GLY A 34 -6.18 1.99 -0.84
C GLY A 34 -5.22 1.86 -2.00
N VAL A 35 -5.52 0.96 -2.96
CA VAL A 35 -4.65 0.74 -4.13
C VAL A 35 -4.54 1.97 -5.03
N TYR A 36 -5.48 2.92 -4.96
CA TYR A 36 -5.35 4.16 -5.73
C TYR A 36 -4.11 4.96 -5.37
N ALA A 37 -3.61 4.81 -4.15
CA ALA A 37 -2.44 5.55 -3.70
C ALA A 37 -1.17 5.24 -4.49
N VAL A 38 -1.07 4.05 -5.07
CA VAL A 38 0.12 3.62 -5.81
C VAL A 38 0.01 3.82 -7.31
N THR A 39 -1.05 4.47 -7.78
CA THR A 39 -1.21 4.75 -9.20
C THR A 39 -0.47 6.03 -9.57
N ARG A 40 0.10 6.03 -10.80
CA ARG A 40 0.84 7.20 -11.29
C ARG A 40 -0.11 8.38 -11.51
N GLY A 41 0.40 9.58 -11.25
CA GLY A 41 -0.32 10.82 -11.55
C GLY A 41 -1.31 11.27 -10.48
N ASN A 42 -1.46 10.54 -9.37
CA ASN A 42 -2.34 10.97 -8.30
C ASN A 42 -1.59 11.86 -7.29
N ILE A 43 -2.35 12.52 -6.42
CA ILE A 43 -1.80 13.47 -5.44
C ILE A 43 -0.89 12.81 -4.41
N ALA A 44 -1.05 11.51 -4.17
CA ALA A 44 -0.24 10.77 -3.20
C ALA A 44 1.10 10.29 -3.77
N GLU A 45 1.32 10.43 -5.07
CA GLU A 45 2.54 9.91 -5.72
C GLU A 45 3.83 10.38 -5.06
N PRO A 46 4.01 11.69 -4.76
CA PRO A 46 5.25 12.12 -4.10
C PRO A 46 5.46 11.48 -2.74
N LYS A 47 4.39 11.26 -1.97
CA LYS A 47 4.46 10.64 -0.65
C LYS A 47 4.89 9.18 -0.76
N ILE A 48 4.34 8.47 -1.73
CA ILE A 48 4.67 7.06 -1.96
C ILE A 48 6.13 6.93 -2.42
N LYS A 49 6.57 7.80 -3.34
CA LYS A 49 7.97 7.80 -3.80
C LYS A 49 8.93 7.99 -2.63
N ALA A 50 8.63 8.92 -1.74
CA ALA A 50 9.48 9.16 -0.58
C ALA A 50 9.48 7.95 0.36
N ALA A 51 8.33 7.34 0.58
CA ALA A 51 8.21 6.18 1.47
C ALA A 51 8.95 4.95 0.93
N LEU A 52 9.04 4.79 -0.39
CA LEU A 52 9.74 3.66 -1.00
C LEU A 52 11.23 3.62 -0.64
N GLY A 53 11.81 4.74 -0.24
CA GLY A 53 13.19 4.79 0.23
C GLY A 53 13.39 4.19 1.62
N GLN A 54 12.31 3.99 2.38
CA GLN A 54 12.37 3.53 3.78
C GLN A 54 11.56 2.29 4.05
N MET A 55 10.53 2.05 3.26
CA MET A 55 9.56 0.96 3.47
C MET A 55 9.34 0.19 2.19
N LYS A 56 8.90 -1.06 2.35
CA LYS A 56 8.41 -1.85 1.22
C LYS A 56 6.92 -1.59 1.07
N ILE A 57 6.49 -1.28 -0.15
CA ILE A 57 5.10 -0.99 -0.44
C ILE A 57 4.56 -2.02 -1.42
N TYR A 58 3.46 -2.65 -1.01
CA TYR A 58 2.77 -3.69 -1.78
C TYR A 58 1.36 -3.23 -2.09
N ALA A 59 0.82 -3.71 -3.19
CA ALA A 59 -0.58 -3.49 -3.53
C ALA A 59 -1.20 -4.81 -3.99
N LEU A 60 -2.44 -5.03 -3.61
CA LEU A 60 -3.16 -6.25 -3.96
C LEU A 60 -3.58 -6.17 -5.43
N ARG A 61 -3.02 -7.06 -6.27
CA ARG A 61 -3.27 -7.04 -7.71
C ARG A 61 -4.75 -7.19 -8.08
N PRO A 62 -5.51 -8.14 -7.48
CA PRO A 62 -6.92 -8.25 -7.82
C PRO A 62 -7.71 -6.97 -7.62
N ASP A 63 -7.37 -6.19 -6.59
CA ASP A 63 -8.06 -4.93 -6.32
C ASP A 63 -7.71 -3.85 -7.36
N LEU A 64 -6.47 -3.84 -7.85
CA LEU A 64 -6.07 -2.97 -8.96
C LEU A 64 -6.79 -3.36 -10.24
N GLU A 65 -6.85 -4.67 -10.53
CA GLU A 65 -7.52 -5.16 -11.73
C GLU A 65 -9.01 -4.86 -11.71
N ALA A 66 -9.65 -4.99 -10.55
CA ALA A 66 -11.07 -4.66 -10.41
C ALA A 66 -11.36 -3.20 -10.72
N ARG A 67 -10.35 -2.33 -10.58
CA ARG A 67 -10.46 -0.89 -10.82
C ARG A 67 -9.82 -0.46 -12.13
N GLY A 68 -9.34 -1.42 -12.94
CA GLY A 68 -8.69 -1.13 -14.22
C GLY A 68 -7.38 -0.38 -14.10
N MET A 69 -6.68 -0.49 -12.98
CA MET A 69 -5.51 0.34 -12.68
C MET A 69 -4.20 -0.44 -12.64
N GLN A 70 -4.21 -1.73 -13.00
CA GLN A 70 -3.02 -2.57 -12.87
C GLN A 70 -1.83 -2.11 -13.72
N GLU A 71 -2.05 -1.37 -14.80
CA GLU A 71 -0.99 -0.87 -15.65
C GLU A 71 -0.51 0.52 -15.27
N ALA A 72 -1.20 1.17 -14.33
CA ALA A 72 -0.87 2.53 -13.90
C ALA A 72 -0.05 2.57 -12.61
N VAL A 73 0.44 1.42 -12.15
CA VAL A 73 1.15 1.32 -10.87
C VAL A 73 2.53 1.97 -10.96
N MET A 74 2.89 2.70 -9.91
CA MET A 74 4.20 3.33 -9.80
C MET A 74 5.32 2.30 -9.75
N GLU A 75 6.47 2.66 -10.31
CA GLU A 75 7.66 1.83 -10.22
C GLU A 75 8.09 1.71 -8.76
N GLY A 76 8.55 0.52 -8.38
CA GLY A 76 9.01 0.25 -7.01
C GLY A 76 7.96 -0.38 -6.13
N VAL A 77 6.67 -0.29 -6.48
CA VAL A 77 5.59 -0.95 -5.76
C VAL A 77 5.49 -2.40 -6.22
N GLN A 78 5.41 -3.32 -5.27
CA GLN A 78 5.30 -4.75 -5.58
C GLN A 78 3.84 -5.17 -5.57
N LEU A 79 3.41 -5.89 -6.61
CA LEU A 79 2.06 -6.40 -6.69
C LEU A 79 2.02 -7.80 -6.09
N VAL A 80 0.98 -8.08 -5.29
CA VAL A 80 0.77 -9.39 -4.69
C VAL A 80 -0.65 -9.87 -4.98
N ASP A 81 -0.81 -11.18 -5.06
CA ASP A 81 -2.12 -11.81 -5.12
C ASP A 81 -2.59 -12.17 -3.70
N TYR A 82 -3.69 -12.91 -3.59
CA TYR A 82 -4.19 -13.30 -2.28
C TYR A 82 -3.22 -14.22 -1.53
N GLY A 83 -2.49 -15.07 -2.23
CA GLY A 83 -1.45 -15.88 -1.62
C GLY A 83 -0.34 -15.04 -1.05
N GLY A 84 0.10 -14.04 -1.79
CA GLY A 84 1.10 -13.08 -1.30
C GLY A 84 0.59 -12.25 -0.13
N PHE A 85 -0.69 -11.91 -0.12
CA PHE A 85 -1.33 -11.26 1.03
C PHE A 85 -1.17 -12.11 2.29
N VAL A 86 -1.52 -13.40 2.19
CA VAL A 86 -1.42 -14.32 3.33
C VAL A 86 0.03 -14.43 3.78
N ASP A 87 0.96 -14.54 2.85
CA ASP A 87 2.39 -14.63 3.18
C ASP A 87 2.88 -13.39 3.93
N LEU A 88 2.43 -12.20 3.53
CA LEU A 88 2.79 -10.96 4.22
C LEU A 88 2.26 -10.94 5.65
N VAL A 89 1.00 -11.32 5.83
CA VAL A 89 0.37 -11.33 7.16
C VAL A 89 1.06 -12.34 8.08
N THR A 90 1.34 -13.55 7.57
CA THR A 90 1.96 -14.59 8.39
C THR A 90 3.45 -14.36 8.62
N GLY A 91 4.09 -13.63 7.72
CA GLY A 91 5.53 -13.31 7.81
C GLY A 91 5.87 -12.17 8.75
N HIS A 92 4.88 -11.46 9.29
CA HIS A 92 5.11 -10.35 10.20
C HIS A 92 4.55 -10.67 11.59
N THR A 93 5.29 -10.27 12.62
CA THR A 93 4.87 -10.52 14.01
C THR A 93 3.81 -9.55 14.49
N ALA A 94 3.70 -8.39 13.83
CA ALA A 94 2.72 -7.37 14.18
C ALA A 94 2.07 -6.82 12.91
N VAL A 95 0.74 -6.65 12.95
CA VAL A 95 -0.06 -6.13 11.84
C VAL A 95 -0.96 -5.02 12.38
N GLN A 96 -0.94 -3.87 11.69
CA GLN A 96 -1.78 -2.71 12.01
C GLN A 96 -2.68 -2.40 10.83
N SER A 97 -3.99 -2.39 11.04
CA SER A 97 -4.95 -1.99 10.00
C SER A 97 -5.32 -0.53 10.18
N TRP A 98 -5.34 0.21 9.08
CA TRP A 98 -5.73 1.62 9.03
C TRP A 98 -7.02 1.72 8.23
N LEU A 99 -8.13 1.85 8.92
CA LEU A 99 -9.47 1.87 8.31
C LEU A 99 -10.00 3.28 8.09
#